data_c7797cb5341eb4a7b0db3f46c840bbf5
#
_entry.id   c7797cb5341eb4a7b0db3f46c840bbf5
#
_cell.length_a   1.000
_cell.length_b   1.000
_cell.length_c   1.000
_cell.angle_alpha   90.00
_cell.angle_beta   90.00
_cell.angle_gamma   90.00
#
_symmetry.space_group_name_H-M   'P 1'
#
loop_
_entity.id
_entity.type
_entity.pdbx_description
1 polymer ?
#
loop_
_entity_poly.entity_id
_entity_poly.type
_entity_poly.pdbx_seq_one_letter_code
_entity_poly.pdbx_strand_id
1 'polypeptide(L)'
;MVQVWYPAKGGAGYQSAPHVTFPKKAISSIAKTAGLPANFGKHGTQLISSSVYGLTPIQNEKFPLILFSHGDGGLLNQNTSQVEELVSNGYVVIACNHTYNASITFDKNGKEILYKQNVSWNEQAQY
;
A
#
# COMPACT_ATOMS: atom_id res chain seq x y z
N MET A 1 -8.20 2.15 3.58
CA MET A 1 -6.88 1.78 4.20
C MET A 1 -5.84 2.81 3.80
N VAL A 2 -5.02 3.26 4.77
CA VAL A 2 -3.94 4.25 4.56
C VAL A 2 -2.64 3.67 5.07
N GLN A 3 -1.55 3.97 4.42
CA GLN A 3 -0.18 3.66 4.85
C GLN A 3 0.68 4.92 4.77
N VAL A 4 1.57 5.07 5.73
CA VAL A 4 2.48 6.22 5.83
C VAL A 4 3.90 5.69 5.88
N TRP A 5 4.76 6.23 5.03
CA TRP A 5 6.20 6.02 5.08
C TRP A 5 6.87 7.33 5.47
N TYR A 6 7.85 7.24 6.33
CA TYR A 6 8.54 8.41 6.88
C TYR A 6 10.01 8.11 7.20
N PRO A 7 10.89 9.11 7.15
CA PRO A 7 12.28 8.96 7.56
C PRO A 7 12.40 8.58 9.03
N ALA A 8 13.17 7.52 9.30
CA ALA A 8 13.45 7.04 10.65
C ALA A 8 14.93 6.68 10.79
N LYS A 9 15.45 6.68 12.02
CA LYS A 9 16.80 6.23 12.31
C LYS A 9 16.80 4.83 12.91
N GLY A 10 17.80 4.05 12.57
CA GLY A 10 17.92 2.67 13.05
C GLY A 10 17.31 1.67 12.07
N GLY A 11 16.76 0.60 12.62
CA GLY A 11 16.19 -0.49 11.82
C GLY A 11 17.02 -1.78 11.84
N ALA A 12 18.27 -1.71 12.26
CA ALA A 12 19.06 -2.91 12.49
C ALA A 12 18.40 -3.82 13.54
N GLY A 13 18.14 -5.08 13.18
CA GLY A 13 17.45 -6.04 14.04
C GLY A 13 15.91 -6.00 13.94
N TYR A 14 15.33 -5.08 13.21
CA TYR A 14 13.89 -5.08 12.91
C TYR A 14 13.58 -5.92 11.68
N GLN A 15 12.39 -6.52 11.67
CA GLN A 15 11.93 -7.29 10.53
C GLN A 15 11.48 -6.34 9.40
N SER A 16 11.97 -6.60 8.19
CA SER A 16 11.50 -5.88 6.99
C SER A 16 10.01 -6.08 6.76
N ALA A 17 9.34 -5.01 6.35
CA ALA A 17 7.94 -5.06 5.97
C ALA A 17 7.76 -5.84 4.65
N PRO A 18 6.62 -6.51 4.43
CA PRO A 18 6.31 -7.07 3.13
C PRO A 18 6.16 -5.93 2.10
N HIS A 19 6.59 -6.19 0.87
CA HIS A 19 6.47 -5.22 -0.23
C HIS A 19 5.02 -4.78 -0.48
N VAL A 20 4.09 -5.70 -0.29
CA VAL A 20 2.64 -5.47 -0.41
C VAL A 20 1.95 -5.89 0.89
N THR A 21 1.11 -5.02 1.42
CA THR A 21 0.30 -5.33 2.60
C THR A 21 -0.69 -6.45 2.29
N PHE A 22 -0.81 -7.45 3.17
CA PHE A 22 -1.60 -8.66 2.96
C PHE A 22 -1.27 -9.38 1.63
N PRO A 23 -0.02 -9.79 1.39
CA PRO A 23 0.46 -10.14 0.06
C PRO A 23 -0.34 -11.26 -0.60
N LYS A 24 -0.78 -12.30 0.12
CA LYS A 24 -1.58 -13.38 -0.46
C LYS A 24 -2.92 -12.88 -1.02
N LYS A 25 -3.64 -12.05 -0.26
CA LYS A 25 -4.94 -11.49 -0.67
C LYS A 25 -4.78 -10.47 -1.79
N ALA A 26 -3.81 -9.58 -1.66
CA ALA A 26 -3.53 -8.54 -2.65
C ALA A 26 -3.16 -9.15 -4.01
N ILE A 27 -2.22 -10.08 -4.06
CA ILE A 27 -1.77 -10.70 -5.32
C ILE A 27 -2.89 -11.51 -5.96
N SER A 28 -3.67 -12.27 -5.16
CA SER A 28 -4.84 -13.00 -5.69
C SER A 28 -5.90 -12.05 -6.25
N SER A 29 -6.14 -10.93 -5.60
CA SER A 29 -7.11 -9.92 -6.05
C SER A 29 -6.65 -9.22 -7.32
N ILE A 30 -5.38 -8.82 -7.41
CA ILE A 30 -4.78 -8.24 -8.62
C ILE A 30 -4.89 -9.22 -9.79
N ALA A 31 -4.51 -10.48 -9.58
CA ALA A 31 -4.60 -11.51 -10.61
C ALA A 31 -6.05 -11.63 -11.13
N LYS A 32 -7.03 -11.70 -10.23
CA LYS A 32 -8.44 -11.76 -10.57
C LYS A 32 -8.91 -10.54 -11.35
N THR A 33 -8.54 -9.32 -10.92
CA THR A 33 -8.89 -8.06 -11.61
C THR A 33 -8.30 -8.02 -13.02
N ALA A 34 -7.09 -8.58 -13.20
CA ALA A 34 -6.43 -8.69 -14.49
C ALA A 34 -6.91 -9.88 -15.35
N GLY A 35 -7.90 -10.67 -14.89
CA GLY A 35 -8.39 -11.86 -15.59
C GLY A 35 -7.42 -13.05 -15.60
N LEU A 36 -6.48 -13.10 -14.66
CA LEU A 36 -5.47 -14.13 -14.54
C LEU A 36 -5.83 -15.16 -13.46
N PRO A 37 -5.28 -16.40 -13.50
CA PRO A 37 -5.47 -17.38 -12.44
C PRO A 37 -5.03 -16.84 -11.07
N ALA A 38 -5.77 -17.15 -10.00
CA ALA A 38 -5.53 -16.63 -8.65
C ALA A 38 -4.13 -16.96 -8.06
N ASN A 39 -3.46 -17.98 -8.58
CA ASN A 39 -2.10 -18.36 -8.21
C ASN A 39 -1.02 -17.65 -9.07
N PHE A 40 -1.43 -16.86 -10.04
CA PHE A 40 -0.50 -16.07 -10.84
C PHE A 40 0.23 -15.07 -9.94
N GLY A 41 1.54 -15.00 -10.09
CA GLY A 41 2.35 -14.08 -9.27
C GLY A 41 2.56 -14.51 -7.80
N LYS A 42 2.26 -15.76 -7.43
CA LYS A 42 2.40 -16.27 -6.06
C LYS A 42 3.78 -15.98 -5.42
N HIS A 43 4.84 -15.91 -6.21
CA HIS A 43 6.18 -15.58 -5.74
C HIS A 43 6.29 -14.12 -5.25
N GLY A 44 5.43 -13.23 -5.72
CA GLY A 44 5.33 -11.84 -5.22
C GLY A 44 4.96 -11.75 -3.74
N THR A 45 4.39 -12.81 -3.16
CA THR A 45 4.10 -12.86 -1.71
C THR A 45 5.35 -12.89 -0.84
N GLN A 46 6.50 -13.22 -1.41
CA GLN A 46 7.79 -13.32 -0.73
C GLN A 46 8.63 -12.04 -0.86
N LEU A 47 8.17 -11.08 -1.64
CA LEU A 47 8.87 -9.81 -1.79
C LEU A 47 8.80 -9.03 -0.48
N ILE A 48 9.96 -8.66 0.00
CA ILE A 48 10.13 -7.79 1.17
C ILE A 48 10.60 -6.42 0.71
N SER A 49 10.31 -5.41 1.49
CA SER A 49 10.73 -4.04 1.26
C SER A 49 11.94 -3.67 2.12
N SER A 50 12.53 -2.51 1.86
CA SER A 50 13.57 -1.92 2.72
C SER A 50 12.97 -1.27 3.97
N SER A 51 11.66 -1.06 3.99
CA SER A 51 10.94 -0.47 5.12
C SER A 51 10.79 -1.45 6.29
N VAL A 52 10.69 -0.91 7.48
CA VAL A 52 10.36 -1.65 8.71
C VAL A 52 9.19 -0.99 9.42
N TYR A 53 8.37 -1.77 10.13
CA TYR A 53 7.23 -1.22 10.86
C TYR A 53 7.65 -0.62 12.21
N GLY A 54 6.98 0.47 12.59
CA GLY A 54 6.95 0.97 13.96
C GLY A 54 8.22 1.67 14.43
N LEU A 55 9.13 2.04 13.54
CA LEU A 55 10.27 2.89 13.91
C LEU A 55 9.78 4.28 14.32
N THR A 56 10.47 4.88 15.27
CA THR A 56 10.21 6.26 15.66
C THR A 56 10.63 7.21 14.55
N PRO A 57 9.75 8.11 14.09
CA PRO A 57 10.13 9.12 13.12
C PRO A 57 11.29 9.99 13.62
N ILE A 58 12.09 10.53 12.70
CA ILE A 58 13.10 11.54 13.03
C ILE A 58 12.38 12.75 13.65
N GLN A 59 12.82 13.11 14.86
CA GLN A 59 12.26 14.23 15.62
C GLN A 59 12.95 15.54 15.26
N ASN A 60 12.21 16.65 15.42
CA ASN A 60 12.71 18.01 15.24
C ASN A 60 13.17 18.37 13.81
N GLU A 61 12.77 17.58 12.82
CA GLU A 61 12.95 17.88 11.41
C GLU A 61 11.60 17.97 10.71
N LYS A 62 11.53 18.81 9.67
CA LYS A 62 10.35 18.94 8.80
C LYS A 62 10.65 18.30 7.46
N PHE A 63 9.77 17.44 7.03
CA PHE A 63 9.86 16.75 5.75
C PHE A 63 8.70 17.15 4.85
N PRO A 64 8.94 17.41 3.56
CA PRO A 64 7.84 17.63 2.61
C PRO A 64 6.96 16.39 2.51
N LEU A 65 5.66 16.62 2.34
CA LEU A 65 4.65 15.57 2.26
C LEU A 65 4.25 15.32 0.81
N ILE A 66 4.20 14.05 0.45
CA ILE A 66 3.67 13.56 -0.82
C ILE A 66 2.43 12.71 -0.54
N LEU A 67 1.35 12.98 -1.27
CA LEU A 67 0.16 12.14 -1.31
C LEU A 67 0.22 11.26 -2.56
N PHE A 68 0.20 9.94 -2.37
CA PHE A 68 0.19 8.96 -3.44
C PHE A 68 -1.20 8.36 -3.61
N SER A 69 -1.69 8.40 -4.84
CA SER A 69 -2.93 7.78 -5.26
C SER A 69 -2.65 6.73 -6.33
N HIS A 70 -3.12 5.49 -6.11
CA HIS A 70 -2.95 4.42 -7.08
C HIS A 70 -3.86 4.61 -8.31
N GLY A 71 -3.52 3.94 -9.42
CA GLY A 71 -4.37 3.84 -10.60
C GLY A 71 -5.53 2.86 -10.43
N ASP A 72 -6.43 2.81 -11.41
CA ASP A 72 -7.59 1.90 -11.41
C ASP A 72 -7.19 0.44 -11.25
N GLY A 73 -7.82 -0.26 -10.31
CA GLY A 73 -7.46 -1.62 -9.96
C GLY A 73 -6.11 -1.79 -9.23
N GLY A 74 -5.43 -0.70 -8.89
CA GLY A 74 -4.15 -0.72 -8.21
C GLY A 74 -4.23 -0.92 -6.69
N LEU A 75 -3.13 -0.64 -6.01
CA LEU A 75 -2.99 -0.68 -4.56
C LEU A 75 -2.12 0.48 -4.07
N LEU A 76 -2.32 0.89 -2.83
CA LEU A 76 -1.55 1.96 -2.18
C LEU A 76 -0.03 1.71 -2.15
N ASN A 77 0.39 0.46 -2.25
CA ASN A 77 1.80 0.05 -2.23
C ASN A 77 2.29 -0.54 -3.56
N GLN A 78 1.60 -0.27 -4.66
CA GLN A 78 2.06 -0.73 -5.99
C GLN A 78 3.42 -0.13 -6.39
N ASN A 79 3.77 1.03 -5.85
CA ASN A 79 5.00 1.77 -6.13
C ASN A 79 5.95 1.79 -4.92
N THR A 80 5.96 0.75 -4.08
CA THR A 80 6.73 0.71 -2.82
C THR A 80 8.19 1.11 -3.01
N SER A 81 8.88 0.61 -4.05
CA SER A 81 10.29 0.94 -4.28
C SER A 81 10.53 2.44 -4.54
N GLN A 82 9.65 3.08 -5.34
CA GLN A 82 9.74 4.53 -5.56
C GLN A 82 9.41 5.32 -4.30
N VAL A 83 8.43 4.86 -3.52
CA VAL A 83 8.08 5.47 -2.23
C VAL A 83 9.25 5.39 -1.26
N GLU A 84 9.92 4.24 -1.15
CA GLU A 84 11.09 4.05 -0.30
C GLU A 84 12.25 4.96 -0.72
N GLU A 85 12.47 5.12 -2.02
CA GLU A 85 13.47 6.05 -2.55
C GLU A 85 13.16 7.51 -2.17
N LEU A 86 11.90 7.93 -2.31
CA LEU A 86 11.47 9.27 -1.88
C LEU A 86 11.69 9.49 -0.39
N VAL A 87 11.32 8.50 0.44
CA VAL A 87 11.48 8.58 1.89
C VAL A 87 12.95 8.61 2.31
N SER A 88 13.81 7.85 1.63
CA SER A 88 15.26 7.88 1.86
C SER A 88 15.88 9.24 1.53
N ASN A 89 15.24 9.99 0.63
CA ASN A 89 15.61 11.37 0.26
C ASN A 89 14.87 12.43 1.09
N GLY A 90 14.27 12.08 2.21
CA GLY A 90 13.72 13.03 3.18
C GLY A 90 12.29 13.48 2.88
N TYR A 91 11.47 12.66 2.26
CA TYR A 91 10.04 12.91 2.11
C TYR A 91 9.23 12.05 3.08
N VAL A 92 8.04 12.53 3.44
CA VAL A 92 6.98 11.70 4.03
C VAL A 92 5.99 11.37 2.91
N VAL A 93 5.61 10.11 2.77
CA VAL A 93 4.65 9.68 1.76
C VAL A 93 3.43 9.06 2.45
N ILE A 94 2.24 9.56 2.11
CA ILE A 94 0.96 8.98 2.52
C ILE A 94 0.28 8.40 1.29
N ALA A 95 -0.08 7.13 1.35
CA ALA A 95 -0.83 6.46 0.31
C ALA A 95 -2.15 5.90 0.84
N CYS A 96 -3.19 5.88 0.01
CA CYS A 96 -4.47 5.31 0.38
C CYS A 96 -5.01 4.38 -0.71
N ASN A 97 -5.76 3.35 -0.28
CA ASN A 97 -6.61 2.58 -1.19
C ASN A 97 -7.98 3.26 -1.29
N HIS A 98 -8.41 3.51 -2.52
CA HIS A 98 -9.75 4.01 -2.79
C HIS A 98 -10.75 2.85 -2.79
N THR A 99 -11.84 3.01 -2.05
CA THR A 99 -12.91 2.00 -1.96
C THR A 99 -13.48 1.71 -3.36
N TYR A 100 -13.64 0.43 -3.67
CA TYR A 100 -14.07 -0.12 -4.97
C TYR A 100 -13.12 0.12 -6.15
N ASN A 101 -12.20 1.09 -6.07
CA ASN A 101 -11.22 1.35 -7.14
C ASN A 101 -9.91 0.60 -6.92
N ALA A 102 -9.53 0.31 -5.66
CA ALA A 102 -8.41 -0.58 -5.37
C ALA A 102 -8.78 -2.04 -5.65
N SER A 103 -7.80 -2.87 -6.07
CA SER A 103 -7.99 -4.32 -6.24
C SER A 103 -8.57 -4.96 -4.98
N ILE A 104 -8.11 -4.52 -3.81
CA ILE A 104 -8.65 -4.89 -2.50
C ILE A 104 -8.38 -3.77 -1.49
N THR A 105 -9.35 -3.53 -0.63
CA THR A 105 -9.18 -2.70 0.57
C THR A 105 -9.99 -3.29 1.72
N PHE A 106 -9.94 -2.66 2.89
CA PHE A 106 -10.67 -3.12 4.06
C PHE A 106 -11.44 -1.94 4.68
N ASP A 107 -12.65 -2.21 5.15
CA ASP A 107 -13.40 -1.25 5.94
C ASP A 107 -12.84 -1.15 7.38
N LYS A 108 -13.43 -0.29 8.20
CA LYS A 108 -13.04 -0.09 9.61
C LYS A 108 -13.22 -1.34 10.49
N ASN A 109 -14.00 -2.31 10.06
CA ASN A 109 -14.26 -3.57 10.76
C ASN A 109 -13.37 -4.72 10.23
N GLY A 110 -12.48 -4.44 9.28
CA GLY A 110 -11.61 -5.43 8.64
C GLY A 110 -12.29 -6.27 7.57
N LYS A 111 -13.50 -5.91 7.13
CA LYS A 111 -14.20 -6.59 6.03
C LYS A 111 -13.56 -6.21 4.70
N GLU A 112 -13.32 -7.20 3.86
CA GLU A 112 -12.77 -7.03 2.52
C GLU A 112 -13.74 -6.30 1.59
N ILE A 113 -13.23 -5.31 0.87
CA ILE A 113 -13.91 -4.62 -0.20
C ILE A 113 -13.06 -4.80 -1.45
N LEU A 114 -13.62 -5.46 -2.44
CA LEU A 114 -12.95 -5.77 -3.71
C LEU A 114 -13.24 -4.70 -4.76
N TYR A 115 -12.40 -4.68 -5.79
CA TYR A 115 -12.59 -3.87 -6.99
C TYR A 115 -13.98 -4.08 -7.60
N LYS A 116 -14.60 -2.98 -8.02
CA LYS A 116 -15.90 -2.98 -8.68
C LYS A 116 -15.88 -1.95 -9.82
N GLN A 117 -16.13 -2.39 -11.04
CA GLN A 117 -16.23 -1.48 -12.19
C GLN A 117 -17.45 -0.56 -12.08
N ASN A 118 -17.35 0.62 -12.69
CA ASN A 118 -18.45 1.57 -12.87
C ASN A 118 -19.11 2.04 -11.55
N VAL A 119 -18.32 2.19 -10.49
CA VAL A 119 -18.81 2.75 -9.22
C VAL A 119 -18.81 4.27 -9.31
N SER A 120 -19.94 4.89 -8.99
CA SER A 120 -20.05 6.35 -8.94
C SER A 120 -19.22 6.93 -7.79
N TRP A 121 -18.80 8.20 -7.91
CA TRP A 121 -18.12 8.93 -6.85
C TRP A 121 -18.92 8.96 -5.55
N ASN A 122 -20.25 9.07 -5.64
CA ASN A 122 -21.13 9.09 -4.48
C ASN A 122 -21.13 7.76 -3.71
N GLU A 123 -21.04 6.62 -4.42
CA GLU A 123 -20.90 5.30 -3.78
C GLU A 123 -19.52 5.13 -3.11
N GLN A 124 -18.46 5.67 -3.71
CA GLN A 124 -17.12 5.62 -3.14
C GLN A 124 -17.00 6.47 -1.86
N ALA A 125 -17.69 7.59 -1.80
CA ALA A 125 -17.64 8.55 -0.69
C ALA A 125 -18.38 8.08 0.58
N GLN A 126 -19.12 6.97 0.55
CA GLN A 126 -19.87 6.43 1.69
C GLN A 126 -19.03 5.58 2.66
N TYR A 127 -17.76 5.33 2.33
CA TYR A 127 -16.83 4.47 3.08
C TYR A 127 -15.52 5.18 3.43
#